data_4c0b49042429fe69f7fab1e75933d7c1
#
_entry.id   4c0b49042429fe69f7fab1e75933d7c1
#
_cell.length_a   1.000
_cell.length_b   1.000
_cell.length_c   1.000
_cell.angle_alpha   90.00
_cell.angle_beta   90.00
_cell.angle_gamma   90.00
#
_symmetry.space_group_name_H-M   'P 1'
#
loop_
_entity.id
_entity.type
_entity.pdbx_description
1 polymer ?
#
loop_
_entity_poly.entity_id
_entity_poly.type
_entity_poly.pdbx_seq_one_letter_code
_entity_poly.pdbx_strand_id
1 'polypeptide(L)'
;MAAYRLTVRHGPKVERESFETLDGAVEALERRAEEVRGEGPLQEISALRDVQAGDRVHARLELSAGSLLRGREAGLDVMGDGALVPYTGVIRKRRLEPGRNQSAFDAVREALTV
;
A
#
# COMPACT_ATOMS: atom_id res chain seq x y z
N MET A 1 -12.95 13.72 -14.10
CA MET A 1 -12.43 13.83 -12.72
C MET A 1 -11.97 12.48 -12.24
N ALA A 2 -10.78 12.41 -11.68
CA ALA A 2 -10.25 11.14 -11.17
C ALA A 2 -11.00 10.70 -9.92
N ALA A 3 -11.46 9.46 -9.91
CA ALA A 3 -12.19 8.89 -8.79
C ALA A 3 -11.26 8.24 -7.75
N TYR A 4 -10.04 7.93 -8.14
CA TYR A 4 -9.07 7.22 -7.30
C TYR A 4 -7.71 7.89 -7.37
N ARG A 5 -7.01 7.90 -6.26
CA ARG A 5 -5.65 8.45 -6.19
C ARG A 5 -4.73 7.48 -5.48
N LEU A 6 -3.63 7.16 -6.12
CA LEU A 6 -2.57 6.35 -5.53
C LEU A 6 -1.46 7.28 -5.05
N THR A 7 -1.08 7.16 -3.80
CA THR A 7 0.06 7.86 -3.22
C THR A 7 1.08 6.83 -2.78
N VAL A 8 2.29 6.94 -3.32
CA VAL A 8 3.39 6.04 -2.97
C VAL A 8 4.40 6.82 -2.13
N ARG A 9 4.59 6.37 -0.91
CA ARG A 9 5.57 6.94 0.03
C ARG A 9 6.71 5.95 0.20
N HIS A 10 7.85 6.32 -0.33
CA HIS A 10 9.04 5.47 -0.32
C HIS A 10 10.25 6.29 0.11
N GLY A 11 10.62 6.18 1.39
CA GLY A 11 11.64 7.05 1.96
C GLY A 11 11.20 8.51 1.90
N PRO A 12 12.06 9.41 1.42
CA PRO A 12 11.69 10.82 1.29
C PRO A 12 10.83 11.12 0.06
N LYS A 13 10.66 10.14 -0.83
CA LYS A 13 9.90 10.33 -2.06
C LYS A 13 8.42 10.13 -1.82
N VAL A 14 7.61 11.02 -2.36
CA VAL A 14 6.15 10.89 -2.37
C VAL A 14 5.69 11.13 -3.81
N GLU A 15 5.07 10.13 -4.41
CA GLU A 15 4.56 10.20 -5.77
C GLU A 15 3.06 9.97 -5.74
N ARG A 16 2.33 10.66 -6.63
CA ARG A 16 0.88 10.56 -6.73
C ARG A 16 0.45 10.36 -8.16
N GLU A 17 -0.51 9.47 -8.35
CA GLU A 17 -1.15 9.23 -9.65
C GLU A 17 -2.66 9.16 -9.45
N SER A 18 -3.41 9.60 -10.45
CA SER A 18 -4.87 9.60 -10.42
C SER A 18 -5.42 8.64 -11.47
N PHE A 19 -6.54 8.00 -11.13
CA PHE A 19 -7.18 6.99 -11.97
C PHE A 19 -8.68 7.19 -12.00
N GLU A 20 -9.30 6.85 -13.12
CA GLU A 20 -10.75 6.97 -13.28
C GLU A 20 -11.48 5.71 -12.79
N THR A 21 -10.80 4.56 -12.77
CA THR A 21 -11.41 3.28 -12.41
C THR A 21 -10.65 2.61 -11.28
N LEU A 22 -11.37 1.80 -10.51
CA LEU A 22 -10.76 1.00 -9.46
C LEU A 22 -9.76 -0.02 -10.06
N ASP A 23 -10.11 -0.63 -11.17
CA ASP A 23 -9.22 -1.60 -11.83
C ASP A 23 -7.89 -0.96 -12.22
N GLY A 24 -7.94 0.22 -12.82
CA GLY A 24 -6.72 0.96 -13.16
C GLY A 24 -5.88 1.31 -11.95
N ALA A 25 -6.54 1.73 -10.88
CA ALA A 25 -5.87 2.10 -9.64
C ALA A 25 -5.20 0.89 -8.97
N VAL A 26 -5.90 -0.24 -8.92
CA VAL A 26 -5.35 -1.47 -8.32
C VAL A 26 -4.22 -2.04 -9.17
N GLU A 27 -4.34 -1.99 -10.49
CA GLU A 27 -3.25 -2.38 -11.37
C GLU A 27 -1.98 -1.57 -11.11
N ALA A 28 -2.13 -0.25 -10.95
CA ALA A 28 -1.01 0.62 -10.65
C ALA A 28 -0.44 0.33 -9.26
N LEU A 29 -1.30 0.08 -8.29
CA LEU A 29 -0.89 -0.33 -6.93
C LEU A 29 -0.01 -1.58 -7.00
N GLU A 30 -0.46 -2.59 -7.73
CA GLU A 30 0.24 -3.85 -7.88
C GLU A 30 1.59 -3.65 -8.57
N ARG A 31 1.61 -2.90 -9.68
CA ARG A 31 2.84 -2.59 -10.41
C ARG A 31 3.85 -1.88 -9.52
N ARG A 32 3.41 -0.86 -8.79
CA ARG A 32 4.30 -0.08 -7.91
C ARG A 32 4.81 -0.92 -6.74
N ALA A 33 3.97 -1.77 -6.18
CA ALA A 33 4.37 -2.66 -5.10
C ALA A 33 5.46 -3.64 -5.57
N GLU A 34 5.31 -4.18 -6.77
CA GLU A 34 6.30 -5.11 -7.33
C GLU A 34 7.61 -4.39 -7.67
N GLU A 35 7.55 -3.14 -8.13
CA GLU A 35 8.74 -2.33 -8.36
C GLU A 35 9.52 -2.12 -7.06
N VAL A 36 8.83 -1.78 -5.98
CA VAL A 36 9.44 -1.55 -4.68
C VAL A 36 10.05 -2.84 -4.14
N ARG A 37 9.34 -3.95 -4.26
CA ARG A 37 9.86 -5.26 -3.84
C ARG A 37 11.08 -5.66 -4.64
N GLY A 38 11.11 -5.32 -5.92
CA GLY A 38 12.23 -5.60 -6.81
C GLY A 38 13.51 -4.86 -6.45
N GLU A 39 13.43 -3.80 -5.66
CA GLU A 39 14.61 -3.08 -5.18
C GLU A 39 15.38 -3.87 -4.09
N GLY A 40 14.78 -4.95 -3.62
CA GLY A 40 15.41 -5.79 -2.62
C GLY A 40 15.08 -5.37 -1.18
N PRO A 41 15.52 -6.17 -0.20
CA PRO A 41 15.24 -5.88 1.19
C PRO A 41 15.97 -4.62 1.66
N LEU A 42 15.45 -3.99 2.70
CA LEU A 42 16.13 -2.89 3.35
C LEU A 42 17.48 -3.36 3.88
N GLN A 43 18.51 -2.57 3.63
CA GLN A 43 19.81 -2.85 4.20
C GLN A 43 19.72 -2.73 5.73
N GLU A 44 20.24 -3.71 6.42
CA GLU A 44 20.36 -3.64 7.86
C GLU A 44 21.37 -2.57 8.22
N ILE A 45 20.89 -1.58 8.94
CA ILE A 45 21.79 -0.60 9.54
C ILE A 45 22.18 -1.20 10.88
N SER A 46 23.49 -1.43 11.08
CA SER A 46 23.99 -2.08 12.30
C SER A 46 23.53 -1.40 13.60
N ALA A 47 23.23 -0.11 13.55
CA ALA A 47 22.69 0.63 14.68
C ALA A 47 21.25 0.24 15.03
N LEU A 48 20.56 -0.50 14.17
CA LEU A 48 19.16 -0.91 14.35
C LEU A 48 19.03 -2.43 14.47
N ARG A 49 19.96 -3.04 15.15
CA ARG A 49 20.02 -4.51 15.28
C ARG A 49 18.75 -5.16 15.81
N ASP A 50 18.01 -4.41 16.64
CA ASP A 50 16.81 -4.95 17.28
C ASP A 50 15.58 -4.85 16.40
N VAL A 51 15.70 -4.23 15.22
CA VAL A 51 14.57 -4.04 14.30
C VAL A 51 14.71 -5.04 13.14
N GLN A 52 13.82 -6.01 13.11
CA GLN A 52 13.74 -6.98 12.02
C GLN A 52 13.23 -6.28 10.76
N ALA A 53 13.77 -6.66 9.60
CA ALA A 53 13.32 -6.09 8.31
C ALA A 53 11.80 -6.27 8.12
N GLY A 54 11.23 -7.40 8.56
CA GLY A 54 9.80 -7.66 8.48
C GLY A 54 8.94 -6.78 9.39
N ASP A 55 9.54 -6.09 10.36
CA ASP A 55 8.83 -5.21 11.28
C ASP A 55 8.87 -3.75 10.84
N ARG A 56 9.57 -3.47 9.75
CA ARG A 56 9.74 -2.10 9.23
C ARG A 56 8.98 -1.92 7.93
N VAL A 57 8.26 -0.80 7.85
CA VAL A 57 7.62 -0.40 6.60
C VAL A 57 8.67 0.21 5.69
N HIS A 58 8.91 -0.44 4.56
CA HIS A 58 9.83 0.02 3.53
C HIS A 58 9.17 1.08 2.64
N ALA A 59 7.92 0.83 2.26
CA ALA A 59 7.14 1.76 1.47
C ALA A 59 5.66 1.60 1.81
N ARG A 60 4.92 2.70 1.69
CA ARG A 60 3.47 2.69 1.89
C ARG A 60 2.79 3.16 0.62
N LEU A 61 1.87 2.36 0.11
CA LEU A 61 1.09 2.67 -1.07
C LEU A 61 -0.35 2.89 -0.62
N GLU A 62 -0.79 4.14 -0.65
CA GLU A 62 -2.13 4.53 -0.21
C GLU A 62 -3.03 4.72 -1.41
N LEU A 63 -4.20 4.10 -1.38
CA LEU A 63 -5.19 4.23 -2.43
C LEU A 63 -6.45 4.84 -1.84
N SER A 64 -6.78 6.04 -2.28
CA SER A 64 -7.98 6.73 -1.82
C SER A 64 -9.04 6.76 -2.90
N ALA A 65 -10.31 6.68 -2.49
CA ALA A 65 -11.46 6.68 -3.37
C ALA A 65 -12.48 7.68 -2.88
N GLY A 66 -13.10 8.40 -3.80
CA GLY A 66 -14.17 9.34 -3.50
C GLY A 66 -13.67 10.73 -3.11
N SER A 67 -14.58 11.54 -2.60
CA SER A 67 -14.28 12.91 -2.19
C SER A 67 -13.61 12.93 -0.82
N LEU A 68 -13.02 14.10 -0.49
CA LEU A 68 -12.39 14.32 0.80
C LEU A 68 -13.32 14.06 2.00
N LEU A 69 -14.62 14.29 1.82
CA LEU A 69 -15.59 14.16 2.91
C LEU A 69 -16.15 12.74 3.06
N ARG A 70 -16.11 11.96 2.00
CA ARG A 70 -16.67 10.61 1.97
C ARG A 70 -15.68 9.61 1.44
N GLY A 71 -14.41 9.99 1.40
CA GLY A 71 -13.37 9.17 0.84
C GLY A 71 -13.14 7.91 1.66
N ARG A 72 -12.82 6.85 0.95
CA ARG A 72 -12.33 5.62 1.54
C ARG A 72 -10.87 5.51 1.24
N GLU A 73 -10.14 4.95 2.15
CA GLU A 73 -8.72 4.71 1.96
C GLU A 73 -8.39 3.29 2.36
N ALA A 74 -7.66 2.65 1.50
CA ALA A 74 -7.05 1.37 1.78
C ALA A 74 -5.70 1.37 1.10
N GLY A 75 -4.81 0.54 1.53
CA GLY A 75 -3.49 0.55 0.95
C GLY A 75 -2.70 -0.66 1.37
N LEU A 76 -1.40 -0.56 1.13
CA LEU A 76 -0.51 -1.67 1.25
C LEU A 76 0.81 -1.16 1.80
N ASP A 77 1.29 -1.79 2.86
CA ASP A 77 2.64 -1.57 3.35
C ASP A 77 3.54 -2.64 2.77
N VAL A 78 4.60 -2.22 2.08
CA VAL A 78 5.67 -3.13 1.68
C VAL A 78 6.68 -3.12 2.81
N MET A 79 6.82 -4.27 3.47
CA MET A 79 7.73 -4.40 4.60
C MET A 79 9.17 -4.56 4.13
N GLY A 80 10.10 -4.37 5.05
CA GLY A 80 11.52 -4.46 4.71
C GLY A 80 11.96 -5.81 4.19
N ASP A 81 11.25 -6.88 4.51
CA ASP A 81 11.49 -8.23 4.01
C ASP A 81 10.73 -8.55 2.72
N GLY A 82 9.99 -7.58 2.18
CA GLY A 82 9.18 -7.77 0.97
C GLY A 82 7.76 -8.24 1.23
N ALA A 83 7.37 -8.48 2.47
CA ALA A 83 6.01 -8.86 2.79
C ALA A 83 5.03 -7.72 2.46
N LEU A 84 3.85 -8.08 2.00
CA LEU A 84 2.79 -7.12 1.67
C LEU A 84 1.71 -7.18 2.74
N VAL A 85 1.47 -6.06 3.41
CA VAL A 85 0.48 -5.98 4.49
C VAL A 85 -0.61 -5.00 4.10
N PRO A 86 -1.82 -5.47 3.74
CA PRO A 86 -2.91 -4.59 3.37
C PRO A 86 -3.54 -3.95 4.61
N TYR A 87 -4.05 -2.74 4.43
CA TYR A 87 -4.73 -2.02 5.51
C TYR A 87 -5.90 -1.20 4.95
N THR A 88 -6.76 -0.76 5.85
CA THR A 88 -7.84 0.19 5.53
C THR A 88 -7.91 1.24 6.63
N GLY A 89 -8.48 2.39 6.30
CA GLY A 89 -8.71 3.49 7.23
C GLY A 89 -7.89 4.72 6.91
N VAL A 90 -8.45 5.88 7.20
CA VAL A 90 -7.80 7.17 6.96
C VAL A 90 -7.06 7.63 8.22
N ILE A 91 -7.76 7.72 9.33
CA ILE A 91 -7.18 8.20 10.60
C ILE A 91 -6.58 7.04 11.39
N ARG A 92 -7.34 5.97 11.54
CA ARG A 92 -6.87 4.76 12.22
C ARG A 92 -6.71 3.67 11.18
N LYS A 93 -5.47 3.40 10.83
CA LYS A 93 -5.17 2.34 9.88
C LYS A 93 -5.35 0.99 10.57
N ARG A 94 -6.12 0.15 9.93
CA ARG A 94 -6.40 -1.19 10.43
C ARG A 94 -5.91 -2.21 9.42
N ARG A 95 -5.13 -3.16 9.89
CA ARG A 95 -4.61 -4.23 9.06
C ARG A 95 -5.76 -5.09 8.53
N LEU A 96 -5.71 -5.41 7.25
CA LEU A 96 -6.64 -6.34 6.62
C LEU A 96 -6.03 -7.72 6.63
N GLU A 97 -6.89 -8.74 6.75
CA GLU A 97 -6.45 -10.11 6.65
C GLU A 97 -7.04 -10.74 5.39
N PRO A 98 -6.19 -10.99 4.36
CA PRO A 98 -6.67 -11.62 3.14
C PRO A 98 -7.24 -13.01 3.42
N GLY A 99 -8.31 -13.34 2.71
CA GLY A 99 -8.89 -14.67 2.78
C GLY A 99 -7.94 -15.72 2.18
N ARG A 100 -8.34 -16.98 2.29
CA ARG A 100 -7.50 -18.13 1.93
C ARG A 100 -6.95 -18.08 0.50
N ASN A 101 -7.76 -17.63 -0.45
CA ASN A 101 -7.38 -17.53 -1.85
C ASN A 101 -7.29 -16.07 -2.33
N GLN A 102 -7.07 -15.16 -1.38
CA GLN A 102 -7.08 -13.73 -1.65
C GLN A 102 -5.69 -13.16 -1.47
N SER A 103 -5.23 -12.37 -2.44
CA SER A 103 -3.96 -11.65 -2.32
C SER A 103 -4.15 -10.38 -1.48
N ALA A 104 -3.03 -9.76 -1.09
CA ALA A 104 -3.07 -8.46 -0.44
C ALA A 104 -3.74 -7.42 -1.32
N PHE A 105 -3.52 -7.48 -2.64
CA PHE A 105 -4.14 -6.57 -3.61
C PHE A 105 -5.66 -6.77 -3.66
N ASP A 106 -6.11 -8.02 -3.60
CA ASP A 106 -7.54 -8.33 -3.57
C ASP A 106 -8.19 -7.76 -2.31
N ALA A 107 -7.51 -7.83 -1.17
CA ALA A 107 -8.01 -7.28 0.08
C ALA A 107 -8.17 -5.76 0.00
N VAL A 108 -7.21 -5.06 -0.62
CA VAL A 108 -7.30 -3.62 -0.84
C VAL A 108 -8.47 -3.28 -1.77
N ARG A 109 -8.60 -4.03 -2.87
CA ARG A 109 -9.72 -3.84 -3.81
C ARG A 109 -11.05 -4.00 -3.10
N GLU A 110 -11.21 -5.04 -2.31
CA GLU A 110 -12.44 -5.31 -1.58
C GLU A 110 -12.77 -4.18 -0.60
N ALA A 111 -11.77 -3.66 0.11
CA ALA A 111 -11.96 -2.57 1.05
C ALA A 111 -12.45 -1.29 0.36
N LEU A 112 -12.12 -1.09 -0.92
CA LEU A 112 -12.54 0.06 -1.69
C LEU A 112 -13.80 -0.17 -2.51
N THR A 113 -14.27 -1.39 -2.56
CA THR A 113 -15.52 -1.75 -3.26
C THR A 113 -16.70 -1.49 -2.35
N VAL A 114 -17.71 -0.83 -2.88
CA VAL A 114 -18.92 -0.51 -2.13
C VAL A 114 -19.90 -1.68 -2.17
#